data_c401846a49c67bdd393b457173247e97
#
_entry.id   c401846a49c67bdd393b457173247e97
#
_cell.length_a   1.000
_cell.length_b   1.000
_cell.length_c   1.000
_cell.angle_alpha   90.00
_cell.angle_beta   90.00
_cell.angle_gamma   90.00
#
_symmetry.space_group_name_H-M   'P 1'
#
loop_
_entity.id
_entity.type
_entity.pdbx_description
1 polymer ?
#
loop_
_entity_poly.entity_id
_entity_poly.type
_entity_poly.pdbx_seq_one_letter_code
_entity_poly.pdbx_strand_id
1 'polypeptide(L)'
;LGYYSLQHPFPLMKVHKVYARKNAIWAFTVVGRPPQEDTSFGELIHAMTGDAVSNEIPGVKEVHAVDAAGVHPLLLAIGSERYTPFLENKAPAELLTIANHILGTGQLSLAKFVWITAPQTKKGEQLSTHNVPAFFKYMMERMDLKRDVHFYTKTTMDTLDYSGEGLNEGSKVVMAAYGDPKRTLCETVPSLISNHLENATCVMPGVIAINAQNNSISSIQEKLKGLGDALLNQEGVFMLVITEDATWMAANIQNFLWAGFTRVNPSHDIDGVDAFVEHKHWGCQGPMIFDATIKKHHAPPVLKDATVEKRVDALLAKYGY
;
A
#
# COMPACT_ATOMS: atom_id res chain seq x y z
N LEU A 1 -9.03 9.37 4.09
CA LEU A 1 -8.67 7.95 4.17
C LEU A 1 -9.86 7.00 4.27
N GLY A 2 -11.10 7.50 4.43
CA GLY A 2 -12.31 6.68 4.52
C GLY A 2 -12.61 6.12 5.92
N TYR A 3 -12.02 6.71 6.95
CA TYR A 3 -12.26 6.37 8.36
C TYR A 3 -12.68 7.62 9.14
N TYR A 4 -13.42 7.42 10.24
CA TYR A 4 -13.68 8.51 11.19
C TYR A 4 -12.42 8.84 11.96
N SER A 5 -12.31 10.09 12.44
CA SER A 5 -11.21 10.47 13.33
C SER A 5 -11.35 9.78 14.69
N LEU A 6 -10.24 9.34 15.27
CA LEU A 6 -10.22 8.93 16.68
C LEU A 6 -10.37 10.14 17.60
N GLN A 7 -10.96 9.91 18.76
CA GLN A 7 -11.12 10.96 19.77
C GLN A 7 -9.81 11.16 20.54
N HIS A 8 -9.30 12.38 20.54
CA HIS A 8 -8.15 12.79 21.36
C HIS A 8 -8.20 14.30 21.66
N PRO A 9 -7.41 14.83 22.61
CA PRO A 9 -7.36 16.23 22.89
C PRO A 9 -6.84 17.05 21.69
N PHE A 10 -7.59 18.07 21.31
CA PHE A 10 -7.19 19.04 20.29
C PHE A 10 -7.06 20.43 20.87
N PRO A 11 -6.23 21.32 20.30
CA PRO A 11 -6.19 22.73 20.65
C PRO A 11 -7.57 23.38 20.48
N LEU A 12 -7.93 24.24 21.43
CA LEU A 12 -9.15 25.01 21.35
C LEU A 12 -8.95 26.33 20.60
N MET A 13 -9.85 26.61 19.67
CA MET A 13 -9.94 27.91 19.00
C MET A 13 -11.16 28.66 19.53
N LYS A 14 -10.92 29.83 20.13
CA LYS A 14 -12.00 30.73 20.59
C LYS A 14 -12.41 31.64 19.43
N VAL A 15 -13.63 31.45 18.91
CA VAL A 15 -14.19 32.31 17.86
C VAL A 15 -14.82 33.55 18.50
N HIS A 16 -14.32 34.72 18.21
CA HIS A 16 -14.85 35.98 18.73
C HIS A 16 -15.92 36.59 17.84
N LYS A 17 -15.79 36.47 16.51
CA LYS A 17 -16.75 36.97 15.51
C LYS A 17 -16.74 36.13 14.29
N VAL A 18 -17.89 35.99 13.63
CA VAL A 18 -18.04 35.36 12.32
C VAL A 18 -18.61 36.40 11.37
N TYR A 19 -17.98 36.58 10.23
CA TYR A 19 -18.43 37.47 9.16
C TYR A 19 -18.86 36.61 7.98
N ALA A 20 -20.10 36.76 7.53
CA ALA A 20 -20.62 36.07 6.36
C ALA A 20 -21.56 37.00 5.59
N ARG A 21 -21.56 36.92 4.27
CA ARG A 21 -22.59 37.57 3.49
C ARG A 21 -23.93 36.83 3.66
N LYS A 22 -25.04 37.52 3.41
CA LYS A 22 -26.35 36.90 3.37
C LYS A 22 -26.35 35.81 2.26
N ASN A 23 -26.88 34.63 2.56
CA ASN A 23 -26.92 33.46 1.68
C ASN A 23 -25.51 33.00 1.27
N ALA A 24 -24.54 32.99 2.18
CA ALA A 24 -23.22 32.44 1.93
C ALA A 24 -23.31 30.96 1.60
N ILE A 25 -22.53 30.55 0.59
CA ILE A 25 -22.29 29.14 0.27
C ILE A 25 -21.04 28.69 1.03
N TRP A 26 -21.18 27.65 1.83
CA TRP A 26 -20.05 27.03 2.52
C TRP A 26 -19.57 25.85 1.71
N ALA A 27 -18.36 25.94 1.20
CA ALA A 27 -17.67 24.82 0.55
C ALA A 27 -16.92 24.00 1.61
N PHE A 28 -17.06 22.68 1.59
CA PHE A 28 -16.30 21.78 2.44
C PHE A 28 -16.12 20.44 1.73
N THR A 29 -15.06 19.73 2.12
CA THR A 29 -14.73 18.39 1.61
C THR A 29 -14.90 17.38 2.74
N VAL A 30 -15.55 16.27 2.47
CA VAL A 30 -15.59 15.12 3.35
C VAL A 30 -14.54 14.14 2.85
N VAL A 31 -13.48 13.93 3.64
CA VAL A 31 -12.42 12.99 3.29
C VAL A 31 -12.95 11.56 3.44
N GLY A 32 -13.59 11.09 2.40
CA GLY A 32 -14.16 9.77 2.29
C GLY A 32 -13.14 8.70 1.88
N ARG A 33 -13.66 7.53 1.53
CA ARG A 33 -12.85 6.49 0.88
C ARG A 33 -12.57 6.92 -0.57
N PRO A 34 -11.34 6.79 -1.08
CA PRO A 34 -11.03 7.09 -2.48
C PRO A 34 -11.82 6.22 -3.47
N PRO A 35 -12.19 6.74 -4.67
CA PRO A 35 -11.95 8.11 -5.14
C PRO A 35 -12.86 9.14 -4.46
N GLN A 36 -12.34 10.33 -4.22
CA GLN A 36 -13.03 11.43 -3.52
C GLN A 36 -12.46 12.79 -4.00
N GLU A 37 -12.90 13.92 -3.45
CA GLU A 37 -12.47 15.25 -3.92
C GLU A 37 -10.96 15.47 -3.84
N ASP A 38 -10.28 14.92 -2.82
CA ASP A 38 -8.82 15.03 -2.68
C ASP A 38 -8.05 14.31 -3.79
N THR A 39 -8.67 13.35 -4.49
CA THR A 39 -8.07 12.71 -5.68
C THR A 39 -7.69 13.75 -6.73
N SER A 40 -8.60 14.66 -7.04
CA SER A 40 -8.36 15.73 -8.03
C SER A 40 -7.29 16.73 -7.56
N PHE A 41 -7.25 17.03 -6.26
CA PHE A 41 -6.18 17.85 -5.68
C PHE A 41 -4.83 17.14 -5.75
N GLY A 42 -4.80 15.85 -5.45
CA GLY A 42 -3.60 15.01 -5.58
C GLY A 42 -3.05 15.01 -7.01
N GLU A 43 -3.89 14.82 -8.02
CA GLU A 43 -3.52 14.89 -9.43
C GLU A 43 -2.91 16.26 -9.79
N LEU A 44 -3.55 17.35 -9.36
CA LEU A 44 -3.04 18.71 -9.58
C LEU A 44 -1.68 18.93 -8.91
N ILE A 45 -1.52 18.51 -7.64
CA ILE A 45 -0.27 18.63 -6.91
C ILE A 45 0.84 17.84 -7.61
N HIS A 46 0.55 16.61 -8.03
CA HIS A 46 1.51 15.79 -8.79
C HIS A 46 1.94 16.45 -10.10
N ALA A 47 0.98 17.03 -10.85
CA ALA A 47 1.29 17.75 -12.08
C ALA A 47 2.17 19.00 -11.85
N MET A 48 2.00 19.68 -10.71
CA MET A 48 2.76 20.88 -10.36
C MET A 48 4.14 20.59 -9.76
N THR A 49 4.31 19.46 -9.06
CA THR A 49 5.51 19.18 -8.23
C THR A 49 6.37 18.04 -8.76
N GLY A 50 5.92 17.31 -9.79
CA GLY A 50 6.61 16.12 -10.28
C GLY A 50 8.09 16.35 -10.61
N ASP A 51 8.41 17.44 -11.30
CA ASP A 51 9.80 17.80 -11.65
C ASP A 51 10.63 18.25 -10.43
N ALA A 52 9.97 18.81 -9.41
CA ALA A 52 10.66 19.27 -8.20
C ALA A 52 11.25 18.11 -7.40
N VAL A 53 10.52 16.98 -7.31
CA VAL A 53 10.98 15.79 -6.57
C VAL A 53 12.25 15.22 -7.19
N SER A 54 12.31 15.12 -8.50
CA SER A 54 13.48 14.62 -9.23
C SER A 54 14.71 15.51 -9.07
N ASN A 55 14.50 16.81 -8.87
CA ASN A 55 15.58 17.77 -8.63
C ASN A 55 16.08 17.73 -7.17
N GLU A 56 15.20 17.42 -6.23
CA GLU A 56 15.54 17.38 -4.80
C GLU A 56 16.18 16.06 -4.39
N ILE A 57 15.69 14.94 -4.94
CA ILE A 57 16.16 13.60 -4.59
C ILE A 57 16.97 13.00 -5.75
N PRO A 58 18.31 13.01 -5.68
CA PRO A 58 19.16 12.46 -6.73
C PRO A 58 18.84 11.00 -7.02
N GLY A 59 18.65 10.68 -8.30
CA GLY A 59 18.37 9.32 -8.76
C GLY A 59 16.89 8.96 -8.82
N VAL A 60 16.00 9.72 -8.23
CA VAL A 60 14.53 9.59 -8.43
C VAL A 60 14.16 10.04 -9.84
N LYS A 61 13.32 9.25 -10.50
CA LYS A 61 12.77 9.55 -11.84
C LYS A 61 11.27 9.82 -11.79
N GLU A 62 10.55 9.09 -10.94
CA GLU A 62 9.11 9.18 -10.80
C GLU A 62 8.70 8.77 -9.39
N VAL A 63 7.73 9.46 -8.79
CA VAL A 63 7.08 9.07 -7.55
C VAL A 63 5.58 9.25 -7.69
N HIS A 64 4.82 8.37 -7.02
CA HIS A 64 3.37 8.41 -7.01
C HIS A 64 2.86 7.96 -5.64
N ALA A 65 2.24 8.88 -4.91
CA ALA A 65 1.47 8.56 -3.72
C ALA A 65 0.08 8.08 -4.17
N VAL A 66 -0.23 6.80 -3.92
CA VAL A 66 -1.39 6.12 -4.52
C VAL A 66 -2.67 6.52 -3.80
N ASP A 67 -3.52 7.32 -4.46
CA ASP A 67 -4.78 7.81 -3.90
C ASP A 67 -5.69 6.67 -3.42
N ALA A 68 -5.88 5.63 -4.20
CA ALA A 68 -6.70 4.47 -3.84
C ALA A 68 -6.26 3.78 -2.53
N ALA A 69 -4.98 3.92 -2.16
CA ALA A 69 -4.43 3.43 -0.89
C ALA A 69 -4.51 4.48 0.24
N GLY A 70 -5.15 5.62 0.03
CA GLY A 70 -5.24 6.71 1.00
C GLY A 70 -4.09 7.72 0.91
N VAL A 71 -3.43 7.85 -0.22
CA VAL A 71 -2.30 8.75 -0.53
C VAL A 71 -1.02 8.37 0.23
N HIS A 72 -0.87 8.76 1.49
CA HIS A 72 0.36 8.56 2.26
C HIS A 72 0.68 7.08 2.58
N PRO A 73 -0.28 6.17 2.83
CA PRO A 73 0.07 4.79 3.14
C PRO A 73 0.91 4.09 2.07
N LEU A 74 0.75 4.40 0.78
CA LEU A 74 1.49 3.73 -0.29
C LEU A 74 2.13 4.73 -1.25
N LEU A 75 3.45 4.67 -1.34
CA LEU A 75 4.24 5.42 -2.32
C LEU A 75 4.98 4.44 -3.26
N LEU A 76 4.77 4.62 -4.55
CA LEU A 76 5.50 3.94 -5.61
C LEU A 76 6.58 4.85 -6.17
N ALA A 77 7.77 4.32 -6.43
CA ALA A 77 8.88 5.09 -6.94
C ALA A 77 9.67 4.37 -8.03
N ILE A 78 10.10 5.12 -9.04
CA ILE A 78 11.09 4.70 -10.02
C ILE A 78 12.36 5.49 -9.76
N GLY A 79 13.44 4.77 -9.53
CA GLY A 79 14.77 5.33 -9.31
C GLY A 79 15.78 4.89 -10.34
N SER A 80 17.06 5.06 -9.99
CA SER A 80 18.22 4.53 -10.70
C SER A 80 18.94 3.49 -9.86
N GLU A 81 19.69 2.61 -10.54
CA GLU A 81 20.59 1.65 -9.88
C GLU A 81 21.93 1.66 -10.64
N ARG A 82 22.87 2.44 -10.14
CA ARG A 82 24.15 2.71 -10.81
C ARG A 82 25.37 2.33 -9.99
N TYR A 83 25.18 1.97 -8.70
CA TYR A 83 26.31 1.77 -7.80
C TYR A 83 27.18 0.58 -8.17
N THR A 84 26.57 -0.49 -8.68
CA THR A 84 27.26 -1.73 -8.97
C THR A 84 26.89 -2.28 -10.37
N PRO A 85 27.08 -1.50 -11.45
CA PRO A 85 26.65 -1.88 -12.79
C PRO A 85 27.41 -3.09 -13.36
N PHE A 86 28.54 -3.41 -12.78
CA PHE A 86 29.45 -4.49 -13.17
C PHE A 86 29.18 -5.84 -12.50
N LEU A 87 28.24 -5.87 -11.51
CA LEU A 87 27.90 -7.12 -10.85
C LEU A 87 26.93 -7.93 -11.70
N GLU A 88 27.19 -9.23 -11.83
CA GLU A 88 26.30 -10.17 -12.51
C GLU A 88 25.01 -10.35 -11.73
N ASN A 89 25.11 -10.52 -10.41
CA ASN A 89 23.96 -10.62 -9.52
C ASN A 89 23.42 -9.23 -9.17
N LYS A 90 22.39 -8.81 -9.90
CA LYS A 90 21.76 -7.52 -9.72
C LYS A 90 20.89 -7.50 -8.46
N ALA A 91 21.14 -6.52 -7.63
CA ALA A 91 20.44 -6.32 -6.35
C ALA A 91 20.21 -4.83 -6.10
N PRO A 92 19.11 -4.43 -5.41
CA PRO A 92 18.95 -3.05 -4.96
C PRO A 92 20.10 -2.62 -4.04
N ALA A 93 20.73 -1.48 -4.36
CA ALA A 93 21.73 -0.83 -3.55
C ALA A 93 21.51 0.70 -3.56
N GLU A 94 21.63 1.38 -4.70
CA GLU A 94 21.29 2.79 -4.83
C GLU A 94 19.82 3.05 -4.53
N LEU A 95 18.90 2.13 -4.91
CA LEU A 95 17.48 2.22 -4.60
C LEU A 95 17.19 2.32 -3.10
N LEU A 96 17.97 1.64 -2.24
CA LEU A 96 17.83 1.75 -0.79
C LEU A 96 18.26 3.12 -0.27
N THR A 97 19.32 3.70 -0.84
CA THR A 97 19.73 5.08 -0.53
C THR A 97 18.67 6.08 -0.95
N ILE A 98 18.08 5.91 -2.13
CA ILE A 98 16.97 6.74 -2.62
C ILE A 98 15.75 6.61 -1.71
N ALA A 99 15.37 5.39 -1.31
CA ALA A 99 14.25 5.17 -0.40
C ALA A 99 14.44 5.86 0.96
N ASN A 100 15.65 5.82 1.52
CA ASN A 100 15.98 6.56 2.74
C ASN A 100 15.83 8.09 2.54
N HIS A 101 16.23 8.62 1.38
CA HIS A 101 16.07 10.04 1.07
C HIS A 101 14.57 10.40 0.94
N ILE A 102 13.77 9.57 0.26
CA ILE A 102 12.30 9.72 0.20
C ILE A 102 11.72 9.79 1.61
N LEU A 103 12.06 8.84 2.48
CA LEU A 103 11.56 8.78 3.86
C LEU A 103 12.10 9.91 4.76
N GLY A 104 13.12 10.63 4.33
CA GLY A 104 13.68 11.81 5.01
C GLY A 104 13.20 13.16 4.46
N THR A 105 12.39 13.19 3.41
CA THR A 105 12.08 14.43 2.67
C THR A 105 10.62 14.84 2.81
N GLY A 106 10.33 15.96 3.48
CA GLY A 106 9.04 16.65 3.48
C GLY A 106 7.82 15.72 3.61
N GLN A 107 6.82 15.91 2.75
CA GLN A 107 5.60 15.12 2.73
C GLN A 107 5.82 13.66 2.32
N LEU A 108 6.87 13.36 1.55
CA LEU A 108 7.20 11.99 1.16
C LEU A 108 7.56 11.14 2.39
N SER A 109 8.05 11.77 3.46
CA SER A 109 8.36 11.12 4.74
C SER A 109 7.13 10.50 5.43
N LEU A 110 5.92 10.84 5.03
CA LEU A 110 4.68 10.27 5.55
C LEU A 110 4.36 8.89 4.95
N ALA A 111 5.08 8.47 3.89
CA ALA A 111 4.88 7.15 3.29
C ALA A 111 5.10 6.04 4.32
N LYS A 112 4.13 5.11 4.40
CA LYS A 112 4.21 3.92 5.25
C LYS A 112 4.82 2.74 4.49
N PHE A 113 4.40 2.55 3.24
CA PHE A 113 4.96 1.60 2.30
C PHE A 113 5.65 2.36 1.17
N VAL A 114 6.94 2.08 0.94
CA VAL A 114 7.67 2.56 -0.23
C VAL A 114 8.03 1.37 -1.09
N TRP A 115 7.44 1.30 -2.29
CA TRP A 115 7.81 0.29 -3.30
C TRP A 115 8.64 0.96 -4.36
N ILE A 116 9.91 0.54 -4.53
CA ILE A 116 10.87 1.22 -5.40
C ILE A 116 11.58 0.26 -6.35
N THR A 117 11.74 0.67 -7.61
CA THR A 117 12.48 -0.09 -8.62
C THR A 117 13.28 0.80 -9.56
N ALA A 118 14.27 0.21 -10.24
CA ALA A 118 14.92 0.80 -11.40
C ALA A 118 14.65 -0.10 -12.62
N PRO A 119 13.63 0.20 -13.43
CA PRO A 119 13.23 -0.67 -14.51
C PRO A 119 14.33 -0.79 -15.57
N GLN A 120 14.64 -2.02 -15.95
CA GLN A 120 15.47 -2.36 -17.10
C GLN A 120 14.51 -2.59 -18.29
N THR A 121 13.97 -1.52 -18.83
CA THR A 121 13.02 -1.62 -19.94
C THR A 121 13.73 -1.66 -21.28
N LYS A 122 13.25 -2.51 -22.18
CA LYS A 122 13.64 -2.49 -23.59
C LYS A 122 13.17 -1.18 -24.21
N LYS A 123 13.86 -0.73 -25.27
CA LYS A 123 13.51 0.50 -25.98
C LYS A 123 12.05 0.42 -26.44
N GLY A 124 11.17 1.27 -25.88
CA GLY A 124 9.73 1.33 -26.19
C GLY A 124 8.79 0.82 -25.08
N GLU A 125 9.29 0.14 -24.06
CA GLU A 125 8.51 -0.23 -22.88
C GLU A 125 8.85 0.73 -21.73
N GLN A 126 7.88 1.48 -21.24
CA GLN A 126 8.06 2.38 -20.11
C GLN A 126 7.18 1.93 -18.96
N LEU A 127 7.82 1.53 -17.85
CA LEU A 127 7.11 1.32 -16.59
C LEU A 127 6.78 2.70 -16.00
N SER A 128 5.56 2.88 -15.51
CA SER A 128 5.13 4.07 -14.78
C SER A 128 4.52 3.69 -13.44
N THR A 129 4.76 4.51 -12.43
CA THR A 129 4.13 4.38 -11.11
C THR A 129 2.61 4.62 -11.15
N HIS A 130 2.11 5.31 -12.17
CA HIS A 130 0.67 5.53 -12.38
C HIS A 130 -0.06 4.30 -12.93
N ASN A 131 0.63 3.37 -13.57
CA ASN A 131 0.07 2.06 -13.91
C ASN A 131 0.31 1.09 -12.75
N VAL A 132 -0.46 1.26 -11.68
CA VAL A 132 -0.30 0.52 -10.42
C VAL A 132 -0.29 -1.00 -10.62
N PRO A 133 -1.22 -1.62 -11.39
CA PRO A 133 -1.16 -3.08 -11.61
C PRO A 133 0.12 -3.55 -12.29
N ALA A 134 0.57 -2.85 -13.32
CA ALA A 134 1.80 -3.18 -14.03
C ALA A 134 3.04 -2.96 -13.14
N PHE A 135 3.03 -1.92 -12.31
CA PHE A 135 4.11 -1.64 -11.36
C PHE A 135 4.22 -2.75 -10.31
N PHE A 136 3.11 -3.16 -9.69
CA PHE A 136 3.09 -4.26 -8.73
C PHE A 136 3.56 -5.57 -9.36
N LYS A 137 3.06 -5.92 -10.55
CA LYS A 137 3.50 -7.10 -11.29
C LYS A 137 5.01 -7.08 -11.50
N TYR A 138 5.54 -5.96 -12.00
CA TYR A 138 6.98 -5.78 -12.24
C TYR A 138 7.81 -6.01 -10.99
N MET A 139 7.39 -5.42 -9.86
CA MET A 139 8.04 -5.57 -8.56
C MET A 139 8.02 -7.01 -8.06
N MET A 140 6.83 -7.63 -8.00
CA MET A 140 6.63 -8.96 -7.45
C MET A 140 7.33 -10.06 -8.25
N GLU A 141 7.48 -9.89 -9.56
CA GLU A 141 8.25 -10.81 -10.39
C GLU A 141 9.75 -10.80 -10.06
N ARG A 142 10.29 -9.69 -9.52
CA ARG A 142 11.75 -9.44 -9.38
C ARG A 142 12.26 -9.43 -7.95
N MET A 143 11.42 -9.07 -7.00
CA MET A 143 11.81 -8.93 -5.59
C MET A 143 12.29 -10.26 -5.01
N ASP A 144 13.38 -10.22 -4.26
CA ASP A 144 13.87 -11.31 -3.44
C ASP A 144 13.42 -11.12 -2.00
N LEU A 145 12.43 -11.89 -1.58
CA LEU A 145 11.84 -11.76 -0.23
C LEU A 145 12.80 -12.13 0.91
N LYS A 146 13.94 -12.71 0.58
CA LYS A 146 15.01 -12.99 1.58
C LYS A 146 15.85 -11.75 1.91
N ARG A 147 15.79 -10.69 1.07
CA ARG A 147 16.69 -9.54 1.18
C ARG A 147 16.03 -8.18 0.99
N ASP A 148 15.00 -8.08 0.14
CA ASP A 148 14.56 -6.80 -0.45
C ASP A 148 13.41 -6.12 0.34
N VAL A 149 13.13 -6.61 1.56
CA VAL A 149 12.10 -6.07 2.46
C VAL A 149 12.78 -5.49 3.70
N HIS A 150 12.63 -4.17 3.93
CA HIS A 150 13.34 -3.45 4.98
C HIS A 150 12.36 -2.72 5.89
N PHE A 151 12.28 -3.13 7.16
CA PHE A 151 11.36 -2.56 8.14
C PHE A 151 12.02 -1.46 8.97
N TYR A 152 11.23 -0.40 9.21
CA TYR A 152 11.45 0.59 10.26
C TYR A 152 10.41 0.33 11.34
N THR A 153 10.77 -0.46 12.35
CA THR A 153 9.84 -1.08 13.28
C THR A 153 9.21 -0.14 14.31
N LYS A 154 9.89 0.97 14.62
CA LYS A 154 9.38 2.01 15.52
C LYS A 154 9.73 3.37 14.95
N THR A 155 8.74 4.05 14.35
CA THR A 155 8.95 5.32 13.70
C THR A 155 7.67 6.16 13.73
N THR A 156 7.76 7.39 13.21
CA THR A 156 6.60 8.26 13.07
C THR A 156 5.78 7.91 11.83
N MET A 157 4.47 8.09 11.93
CA MET A 157 3.51 7.91 10.84
C MET A 157 2.69 9.18 10.64
N ASP A 158 1.91 9.21 9.56
CA ASP A 158 0.90 10.24 9.35
C ASP A 158 -0.11 10.25 10.51
N THR A 159 -0.46 11.45 10.98
CA THR A 159 -1.48 11.65 12.03
C THR A 159 -2.85 11.05 11.66
N LEU A 160 -3.15 10.92 10.37
CA LEU A 160 -4.39 10.33 9.86
C LEU A 160 -4.31 8.82 9.61
N ASP A 161 -3.15 8.21 9.82
CA ASP A 161 -2.98 6.75 9.72
C ASP A 161 -3.20 6.13 11.11
N TYR A 162 -4.30 5.41 11.25
CA TYR A 162 -4.71 4.76 12.50
C TYR A 162 -4.35 3.27 12.56
N SER A 163 -3.47 2.79 11.68
CA SER A 163 -3.00 1.40 11.73
C SER A 163 -2.00 1.13 12.86
N GLY A 164 -1.38 2.16 13.42
CA GLY A 164 -0.51 2.06 14.59
C GLY A 164 -1.27 2.06 15.91
N GLU A 165 -0.58 1.77 17.00
CA GLU A 165 -1.18 1.68 18.35
C GLU A 165 -1.25 3.03 19.08
N GLY A 166 -0.59 4.06 18.58
CA GLY A 166 -0.53 5.40 19.18
C GLY A 166 -0.57 6.52 18.15
N LEU A 167 -0.77 7.75 18.63
CA LEU A 167 -0.78 8.94 17.76
C LEU A 167 0.60 9.16 17.14
N ASN A 168 0.67 9.14 15.81
CA ASN A 168 1.91 9.22 15.03
C ASN A 168 2.93 8.11 15.32
N GLU A 169 2.52 7.01 15.95
CA GLU A 169 3.39 5.88 16.27
C GLU A 169 3.06 4.69 15.38
N GLY A 170 4.07 4.08 14.78
CA GLY A 170 3.90 2.89 13.95
C GLY A 170 5.19 2.47 13.29
N SER A 171 5.07 1.82 12.16
CA SER A 171 6.21 1.28 11.41
C SER A 171 6.11 1.59 9.93
N LYS A 172 7.22 1.44 9.22
CA LYS A 172 7.29 1.59 7.76
C LYS A 172 8.01 0.40 7.15
N VAL A 173 7.81 0.21 5.86
CA VAL A 173 8.52 -0.81 5.10
C VAL A 173 8.95 -0.26 3.74
N VAL A 174 10.19 -0.53 3.37
CA VAL A 174 10.73 -0.33 2.03
C VAL A 174 10.80 -1.69 1.34
N MET A 175 10.21 -1.78 0.17
CA MET A 175 10.28 -2.93 -0.72
C MET A 175 10.98 -2.51 -2.01
N ALA A 176 12.15 -3.08 -2.28
CA ALA A 176 12.97 -2.72 -3.42
C ALA A 176 13.10 -3.89 -4.40
N ALA A 177 13.09 -3.62 -5.69
CA ALA A 177 13.29 -4.65 -6.71
C ALA A 177 14.23 -4.16 -7.80
N TYR A 178 15.18 -5.02 -8.20
CA TYR A 178 16.07 -4.76 -9.32
C TYR A 178 16.53 -6.05 -10.00
N GLY A 179 16.75 -5.98 -11.30
CA GLY A 179 17.26 -7.09 -12.09
C GLY A 179 16.20 -7.84 -12.87
N ASP A 180 16.52 -9.07 -13.26
CA ASP A 180 15.66 -9.91 -14.10
C ASP A 180 14.51 -10.54 -13.31
N PRO A 181 13.40 -10.90 -13.98
CA PRO A 181 12.31 -11.64 -13.34
C PRO A 181 12.81 -12.96 -12.73
N LYS A 182 12.42 -13.23 -11.50
CA LYS A 182 12.73 -14.45 -10.74
C LYS A 182 11.62 -15.48 -10.80
N ARG A 183 10.39 -15.04 -11.11
CA ARG A 183 9.16 -15.87 -11.12
C ARG A 183 8.11 -15.37 -12.09
N THR A 184 7.19 -16.27 -12.44
CA THR A 184 5.91 -15.93 -13.07
C THR A 184 4.83 -15.91 -12.00
N LEU A 185 3.98 -14.91 -12.00
CA LEU A 185 2.91 -14.77 -10.99
C LEU A 185 1.67 -15.58 -11.38
N CYS A 186 1.01 -16.19 -10.40
CA CYS A 186 -0.27 -16.87 -10.61
C CYS A 186 -1.37 -15.87 -10.97
N GLU A 187 -2.25 -16.25 -11.87
CA GLU A 187 -3.44 -15.46 -12.26
C GLU A 187 -4.73 -16.01 -11.64
N THR A 188 -4.67 -17.18 -11.04
CA THR A 188 -5.77 -17.86 -10.33
C THR A 188 -5.24 -18.43 -9.03
N VAL A 189 -6.14 -18.86 -8.14
CA VAL A 189 -5.75 -19.51 -6.89
C VAL A 189 -5.13 -20.88 -7.21
N PRO A 190 -3.85 -21.12 -6.90
CA PRO A 190 -3.22 -22.42 -7.14
C PRO A 190 -3.81 -23.53 -6.26
N SER A 191 -3.72 -24.77 -6.73
CA SER A 191 -4.20 -25.93 -5.98
C SER A 191 -3.49 -26.10 -4.65
N LEU A 192 -2.21 -25.76 -4.57
CA LEU A 192 -1.44 -25.79 -3.33
C LEU A 192 -1.99 -24.83 -2.27
N ILE A 193 -2.59 -23.71 -2.66
CA ILE A 193 -3.30 -22.79 -1.74
C ILE A 193 -4.68 -23.38 -1.39
N SER A 194 -5.50 -23.74 -2.38
CA SER A 194 -6.88 -24.19 -2.12
C SER A 194 -6.97 -25.51 -1.32
N ASN A 195 -5.92 -26.32 -1.32
CA ASN A 195 -5.83 -27.53 -0.50
C ASN A 195 -5.57 -27.26 0.99
N HIS A 196 -5.04 -26.08 1.33
CA HIS A 196 -4.67 -25.74 2.71
C HIS A 196 -5.48 -24.58 3.27
N LEU A 197 -6.01 -23.69 2.44
CA LEU A 197 -6.71 -22.48 2.82
C LEU A 197 -8.05 -22.38 2.08
N GLU A 198 -9.13 -22.40 2.84
CA GLU A 198 -10.48 -22.27 2.29
C GLU A 198 -10.81 -20.81 1.93
N ASN A 199 -11.73 -20.63 0.97
CA ASN A 199 -12.27 -19.32 0.56
C ASN A 199 -11.18 -18.32 0.14
N ALA A 200 -10.14 -18.83 -0.52
CA ALA A 200 -9.11 -18.00 -1.14
C ALA A 200 -9.60 -17.45 -2.48
N THR A 201 -9.29 -16.21 -2.80
CA THR A 201 -9.67 -15.52 -4.04
C THR A 201 -8.48 -14.76 -4.61
N CYS A 202 -8.22 -14.90 -5.90
CA CYS A 202 -7.17 -14.13 -6.57
C CYS A 202 -7.60 -12.67 -6.75
N VAL A 203 -6.81 -11.74 -6.23
CA VAL A 203 -7.05 -10.29 -6.31
C VAL A 203 -6.46 -9.70 -7.58
N MET A 204 -5.22 -10.06 -7.84
CA MET A 204 -4.43 -9.70 -9.01
C MET A 204 -3.29 -10.72 -9.16
N PRO A 205 -2.56 -10.74 -10.28
CA PRO A 205 -1.45 -11.68 -10.43
C PRO A 205 -0.50 -11.69 -9.22
N GLY A 206 -0.35 -12.86 -8.61
CA GLY A 206 0.52 -13.08 -7.45
C GLY A 206 -0.06 -12.70 -6.08
N VAL A 207 -1.28 -12.15 -6.00
CA VAL A 207 -1.92 -11.72 -4.75
C VAL A 207 -3.20 -12.50 -4.50
N ILE A 208 -3.28 -13.21 -3.38
CA ILE A 208 -4.42 -14.03 -2.97
C ILE A 208 -5.01 -13.46 -1.68
N ALA A 209 -6.30 -13.12 -1.70
CA ALA A 209 -7.05 -12.76 -0.50
C ALA A 209 -7.63 -14.00 0.18
N ILE A 210 -7.66 -13.98 1.50
CA ILE A 210 -8.11 -15.08 2.36
C ILE A 210 -9.02 -14.51 3.44
N ASN A 211 -10.18 -15.14 3.68
CA ASN A 211 -11.05 -14.71 4.77
C ASN A 211 -10.40 -14.93 6.14
N ALA A 212 -10.54 -13.94 7.02
CA ALA A 212 -10.01 -13.96 8.38
C ALA A 212 -10.68 -15.02 9.27
N GLN A 213 -11.87 -15.51 8.90
CA GLN A 213 -12.54 -16.56 9.63
C GLN A 213 -11.66 -17.83 9.64
N ASN A 214 -11.15 -18.20 10.81
CA ASN A 214 -10.22 -19.32 11.03
C ASN A 214 -8.80 -19.13 10.45
N ASN A 215 -8.43 -17.93 10.04
CA ASN A 215 -7.11 -17.63 9.52
C ASN A 215 -6.49 -16.43 10.24
N SER A 216 -5.26 -16.61 10.67
CA SER A 216 -4.35 -15.59 11.21
C SER A 216 -2.98 -15.79 10.57
N ILE A 217 -2.07 -14.85 10.74
CA ILE A 217 -0.68 -15.01 10.26
C ILE A 217 -0.10 -16.33 10.74
N SER A 218 -0.16 -16.60 12.05
CA SER A 218 0.41 -17.81 12.64
C SER A 218 -0.25 -19.11 12.15
N SER A 219 -1.59 -19.11 11.96
CA SER A 219 -2.28 -20.30 11.44
C SER A 219 -1.93 -20.58 9.99
N ILE A 220 -1.74 -19.53 9.16
CA ILE A 220 -1.31 -19.69 7.78
C ILE A 220 0.14 -20.19 7.71
N GLN A 221 1.03 -19.64 8.54
CA GLN A 221 2.42 -20.11 8.64
C GLN A 221 2.48 -21.58 9.00
N GLU A 222 1.66 -22.05 9.95
CA GLU A 222 1.60 -23.45 10.33
C GLU A 222 1.09 -24.35 9.20
N LYS A 223 -0.02 -23.96 8.56
CA LYS A 223 -0.63 -24.71 7.43
C LYS A 223 0.27 -24.83 6.21
N LEU A 224 1.08 -23.80 5.94
CA LEU A 224 1.93 -23.71 4.75
C LEU A 224 3.43 -23.95 5.05
N LYS A 225 3.76 -24.40 6.26
CA LYS A 225 5.14 -24.62 6.69
C LYS A 225 5.88 -25.59 5.76
N GLY A 226 7.05 -25.20 5.31
CA GLY A 226 7.89 -25.96 4.39
C GLY A 226 7.45 -25.90 2.91
N LEU A 227 6.36 -25.18 2.60
CA LEU A 227 5.86 -24.99 1.24
C LEU A 227 6.26 -23.63 0.63
N GLY A 228 7.00 -22.82 1.37
CA GLY A 228 7.29 -21.44 1.01
C GLY A 228 7.90 -21.28 -0.38
N ASP A 229 8.99 -21.97 -0.66
CA ASP A 229 9.67 -21.87 -1.96
C ASP A 229 8.79 -22.36 -3.13
N ALA A 230 8.04 -23.45 -2.93
CA ALA A 230 7.12 -23.96 -3.94
C ALA A 230 6.00 -22.95 -4.25
N LEU A 231 5.39 -22.37 -3.22
CA LEU A 231 4.34 -21.37 -3.37
C LEU A 231 4.86 -20.11 -4.09
N LEU A 232 6.02 -19.60 -3.70
CA LEU A 232 6.58 -18.37 -4.25
C LEU A 232 7.12 -18.56 -5.67
N ASN A 233 7.95 -19.57 -5.90
CA ASN A 233 8.76 -19.67 -7.11
C ASN A 233 8.18 -20.65 -8.15
N GLN A 234 7.38 -21.64 -7.76
CA GLN A 234 6.73 -22.58 -8.70
C GLN A 234 5.29 -22.18 -9.00
N GLU A 235 4.51 -21.86 -7.95
CA GLU A 235 3.10 -21.48 -8.08
C GLU A 235 2.91 -19.98 -8.33
N GLY A 236 3.92 -19.15 -8.08
CA GLY A 236 3.86 -17.71 -8.32
C GLY A 236 3.00 -16.90 -7.36
N VAL A 237 2.77 -17.41 -6.14
CA VAL A 237 2.07 -16.68 -5.08
C VAL A 237 3.08 -15.79 -4.37
N PHE A 238 2.94 -14.47 -4.50
CA PHE A 238 3.82 -13.50 -3.86
C PHE A 238 3.30 -13.00 -2.51
N MET A 239 1.98 -12.81 -2.41
CA MET A 239 1.34 -12.22 -1.24
C MET A 239 0.02 -12.92 -0.91
N LEU A 240 -0.18 -13.21 0.37
CA LEU A 240 -1.43 -13.66 0.97
C LEU A 240 -1.98 -12.51 1.81
N VAL A 241 -3.25 -12.14 1.63
CA VAL A 241 -3.87 -11.01 2.36
C VAL A 241 -5.08 -11.51 3.14
N ILE A 242 -4.98 -11.45 4.47
CA ILE A 242 -6.08 -11.80 5.38
C ILE A 242 -7.03 -10.59 5.45
N THR A 243 -8.30 -10.82 5.22
CA THR A 243 -9.34 -9.78 5.22
C THR A 243 -10.68 -10.33 5.73
N GLU A 244 -11.62 -9.47 6.12
CA GLU A 244 -12.97 -9.89 6.51
C GLU A 244 -13.75 -10.49 5.34
N ASP A 245 -13.52 -10.01 4.11
CA ASP A 245 -14.21 -10.45 2.90
C ASP A 245 -13.26 -10.48 1.70
N ALA A 246 -12.77 -11.69 1.38
CA ALA A 246 -11.86 -11.92 0.27
C ALA A 246 -12.52 -11.65 -1.10
N THR A 247 -13.82 -11.92 -1.23
CA THR A 247 -14.57 -11.67 -2.46
C THR A 247 -14.70 -10.18 -2.72
N TRP A 248 -15.05 -9.40 -1.68
CA TRP A 248 -15.08 -7.95 -1.78
C TRP A 248 -13.71 -7.36 -2.11
N MET A 249 -12.66 -7.85 -1.47
CA MET A 249 -11.29 -7.37 -1.75
C MET A 249 -10.87 -7.64 -3.19
N ALA A 250 -11.23 -8.79 -3.74
CA ALA A 250 -10.91 -9.21 -5.10
C ALA A 250 -11.81 -8.58 -6.18
N ALA A 251 -12.93 -7.95 -5.81
CA ALA A 251 -13.87 -7.37 -6.77
C ALA A 251 -13.26 -6.26 -7.63
N ASN A 252 -12.30 -5.53 -7.09
CA ASN A 252 -11.50 -4.55 -7.84
C ASN A 252 -10.21 -4.22 -7.07
N ILE A 253 -9.20 -3.74 -7.79
CA ILE A 253 -7.90 -3.40 -7.21
C ILE A 253 -7.97 -2.28 -6.15
N GLN A 254 -8.90 -1.35 -6.26
CA GLN A 254 -9.06 -0.24 -5.31
C GLN A 254 -9.45 -0.76 -3.92
N ASN A 255 -10.24 -1.83 -3.84
CA ASN A 255 -10.58 -2.48 -2.57
C ASN A 255 -9.32 -3.03 -1.87
N PHE A 256 -8.49 -3.74 -2.63
CA PHE A 256 -7.21 -4.25 -2.14
C PHE A 256 -6.26 -3.13 -1.71
N LEU A 257 -6.05 -2.13 -2.56
CA LEU A 257 -5.17 -1.01 -2.25
C LEU A 257 -5.64 -0.26 -0.99
N TRP A 258 -6.93 -0.02 -0.89
CA TRP A 258 -7.47 0.67 0.30
C TRP A 258 -7.29 -0.16 1.57
N ALA A 259 -7.82 -1.37 1.63
CA ALA A 259 -7.78 -2.18 2.84
C ALA A 259 -6.35 -2.64 3.17
N GLY A 260 -5.60 -3.11 2.17
CA GLY A 260 -4.26 -3.67 2.33
C GLY A 260 -3.22 -2.66 2.82
N PHE A 261 -3.37 -1.38 2.45
CA PHE A 261 -2.36 -0.38 2.80
C PHE A 261 -2.80 0.59 3.90
N THR A 262 -4.10 0.82 4.10
CA THR A 262 -4.56 1.67 5.20
C THR A 262 -4.64 0.95 6.55
N ARG A 263 -4.86 -0.36 6.58
CA ARG A 263 -5.08 -1.13 7.82
C ARG A 263 -3.83 -1.83 8.36
N VAL A 264 -2.84 -2.04 7.52
CA VAL A 264 -1.62 -2.79 7.86
C VAL A 264 -0.59 -1.86 8.51
N ASN A 265 -0.18 -2.18 9.74
CA ASN A 265 1.04 -1.64 10.37
C ASN A 265 2.19 -2.59 10.04
N PRO A 266 3.16 -2.20 9.18
CA PRO A 266 4.08 -3.14 8.55
C PRO A 266 4.79 -4.12 9.49
N SER A 267 5.37 -3.65 10.60
CA SER A 267 6.13 -4.52 11.50
C SER A 267 5.27 -5.41 12.42
N HIS A 268 3.94 -5.20 12.45
CA HIS A 268 3.02 -5.96 13.29
C HIS A 268 2.12 -6.89 12.46
N ASP A 269 1.77 -6.45 11.28
CA ASP A 269 0.75 -7.07 10.44
C ASP A 269 1.32 -7.71 9.17
N ILE A 270 2.65 -7.72 9.01
CA ILE A 270 3.33 -8.43 7.92
C ILE A 270 4.23 -9.50 8.49
N ASP A 271 4.11 -10.70 7.95
CA ASP A 271 5.05 -11.80 8.15
C ASP A 271 5.15 -12.61 6.84
N GLY A 272 5.71 -13.80 6.86
CA GLY A 272 5.88 -14.63 5.68
C GLY A 272 5.82 -16.12 5.97
N VAL A 273 5.56 -16.91 4.93
CA VAL A 273 5.71 -18.37 5.01
C VAL A 273 7.19 -18.70 5.07
N ASP A 274 7.56 -19.55 6.04
CA ASP A 274 8.95 -19.90 6.32
C ASP A 274 9.85 -18.65 6.52
N ALA A 275 9.34 -17.70 7.34
CA ALA A 275 10.05 -16.48 7.69
C ALA A 275 11.24 -16.76 8.61
N PHE A 276 12.25 -15.92 8.53
CA PHE A 276 13.46 -15.99 9.35
C PHE A 276 14.00 -14.59 9.66
N VAL A 277 14.85 -14.51 10.66
CA VAL A 277 15.63 -13.31 10.97
C VAL A 277 17.10 -13.70 10.98
N GLU A 278 17.90 -13.06 10.11
CA GLU A 278 19.33 -13.25 10.05
C GLU A 278 20.03 -11.89 10.22
N HIS A 279 20.96 -11.79 11.17
CA HIS A 279 21.66 -10.54 11.49
C HIS A 279 20.71 -9.33 11.70
N LYS A 280 19.54 -9.57 12.30
CA LYS A 280 18.44 -8.61 12.49
C LYS A 280 17.71 -8.19 11.19
N HIS A 281 18.05 -8.76 10.06
CA HIS A 281 17.29 -8.61 8.83
C HIS A 281 16.19 -9.66 8.77
N TRP A 282 14.96 -9.23 8.53
CA TRP A 282 13.83 -10.12 8.31
C TRP A 282 13.78 -10.57 6.85
N GLY A 283 13.46 -11.82 6.61
CA GLY A 283 13.19 -12.38 5.29
C GLY A 283 12.26 -13.57 5.36
N CYS A 284 11.74 -14.01 4.21
CA CYS A 284 10.97 -15.25 4.11
C CYS A 284 11.28 -16.03 2.84
N GLN A 285 11.03 -17.34 2.86
CA GLN A 285 11.24 -18.21 1.70
C GLN A 285 10.00 -18.29 0.82
N GLY A 286 8.83 -17.97 1.36
CA GLY A 286 7.55 -18.07 0.69
C GLY A 286 6.83 -16.74 0.55
N PRO A 287 5.54 -16.77 0.22
CA PRO A 287 4.74 -15.56 0.11
C PRO A 287 4.73 -14.76 1.41
N MET A 288 4.69 -13.44 1.28
CA MET A 288 4.37 -12.57 2.40
C MET A 288 2.93 -12.74 2.83
N ILE A 289 2.64 -12.54 4.10
CA ILE A 289 1.30 -12.59 4.68
C ILE A 289 1.00 -11.22 5.26
N PHE A 290 -0.06 -10.57 4.78
CA PHE A 290 -0.55 -9.27 5.24
C PHE A 290 -1.85 -9.49 6.03
N ASP A 291 -1.92 -9.02 7.26
CA ASP A 291 -3.17 -8.96 8.01
C ASP A 291 -3.85 -7.60 7.82
N ALA A 292 -4.73 -7.52 6.83
CA ALA A 292 -5.51 -6.33 6.49
C ALA A 292 -6.88 -6.30 7.19
N THR A 293 -7.07 -7.04 8.26
CA THR A 293 -8.28 -6.97 9.08
C THR A 293 -8.35 -5.68 9.89
N ILE A 294 -9.57 -5.30 10.28
CA ILE A 294 -9.78 -4.15 11.18
C ILE A 294 -9.43 -4.59 12.62
N LYS A 295 -8.50 -3.88 13.25
CA LYS A 295 -8.10 -4.11 14.63
C LYS A 295 -8.91 -3.23 15.58
N LYS A 296 -8.96 -3.58 16.86
CA LYS A 296 -9.75 -2.87 17.88
C LYS A 296 -9.36 -1.39 18.06
N HIS A 297 -8.10 -1.06 17.79
CA HIS A 297 -7.57 0.29 17.90
C HIS A 297 -7.77 1.13 16.62
N HIS A 298 -8.18 0.50 15.52
CA HIS A 298 -8.44 1.24 14.28
C HIS A 298 -9.65 2.16 14.42
N ALA A 299 -9.61 3.27 13.70
CA ALA A 299 -10.78 4.11 13.54
C ALA A 299 -11.87 3.37 12.73
N PRO A 300 -13.16 3.53 13.07
CA PRO A 300 -14.23 2.91 12.31
C PRO A 300 -14.30 3.48 10.89
N PRO A 301 -14.57 2.64 9.87
CA PRO A 301 -14.76 3.11 8.51
C PRO A 301 -15.99 4.03 8.41
N VAL A 302 -15.90 5.00 7.51
CA VAL A 302 -17.05 5.88 7.20
C VAL A 302 -18.17 5.05 6.57
N LEU A 303 -19.36 5.15 7.17
CA LEU A 303 -20.56 4.46 6.69
C LEU A 303 -21.38 5.39 5.80
N LYS A 304 -21.88 4.85 4.69
CA LYS A 304 -22.84 5.53 3.84
C LYS A 304 -24.24 5.41 4.44
N ASP A 305 -24.94 6.52 4.52
CA ASP A 305 -26.36 6.56 4.92
C ASP A 305 -27.24 6.43 3.67
N ALA A 306 -27.96 5.31 3.56
CA ALA A 306 -28.82 5.03 2.40
C ALA A 306 -29.92 6.08 2.18
N THR A 307 -30.36 6.78 3.23
CA THR A 307 -31.37 7.86 3.13
C THR A 307 -30.73 9.11 2.51
N VAL A 308 -29.51 9.41 2.92
CA VAL A 308 -28.74 10.54 2.35
C VAL A 308 -28.38 10.23 0.89
N GLU A 309 -27.93 9.02 0.57
CA GLU A 309 -27.62 8.61 -0.83
C GLU A 309 -28.84 8.84 -1.74
N LYS A 310 -30.03 8.34 -1.36
CA LYS A 310 -31.26 8.56 -2.16
C LYS A 310 -31.60 10.06 -2.36
N ARG A 311 -31.34 10.89 -1.35
CA ARG A 311 -31.55 12.34 -1.47
C ARG A 311 -30.54 12.98 -2.41
N VAL A 312 -29.28 12.54 -2.38
CA VAL A 312 -28.21 13.01 -3.28
C VAL A 312 -28.54 12.60 -4.71
N ASP A 313 -28.91 11.35 -4.95
CA ASP A 313 -29.29 10.85 -6.28
C ASP A 313 -30.47 11.65 -6.87
N ALA A 314 -31.49 11.91 -6.07
CA ALA A 314 -32.63 12.73 -6.48
C ALA A 314 -32.24 14.18 -6.79
N LEU A 315 -31.27 14.73 -6.05
CA LEU A 315 -30.73 16.07 -6.30
C LEU A 315 -29.93 16.11 -7.59
N LEU A 316 -29.05 15.16 -7.81
CA LEU A 316 -28.22 15.05 -9.04
C LEU A 316 -29.11 14.90 -10.28
N ALA A 317 -30.08 13.99 -10.23
CA ALA A 317 -31.05 13.81 -11.33
C ALA A 317 -31.81 15.10 -11.68
N LYS A 318 -32.12 15.95 -10.68
CA LYS A 318 -32.76 17.26 -10.91
C LYS A 318 -31.88 18.23 -11.68
N TYR A 319 -30.55 18.09 -11.59
CA TYR A 319 -29.58 18.95 -12.28
C TYR A 319 -28.96 18.30 -13.51
N GLY A 320 -29.41 17.12 -13.92
CA GLY A 320 -28.99 16.46 -15.16
C GLY A 320 -27.70 15.64 -15.05
N TYR A 321 -27.38 15.20 -13.85
CA TYR A 321 -26.26 14.29 -13.55
C TYR A 321 -26.73 12.87 -13.27
#